data_be7007d477834218815d3162badf522c
#
_entry.id   be7007d477834218815d3162badf522c
#
_cell.length_a   1.000
_cell.length_b   1.000
_cell.length_c   1.000
_cell.angle_alpha   90.00
_cell.angle_beta   90.00
_cell.angle_gamma   90.00
#
_symmetry.space_group_name_H-M   'P 1'
#
loop_
_entity.id
_entity.type
_entity.pdbx_description
1 polymer ?
#
loop_
_entity_poly.entity_id
_entity_poly.type
_entity_poly.pdbx_seq_one_letter_code
_entity_poly.pdbx_strand_id
1 'polypeptide(L)'
;MSKVPRNFKLLEELEKGEKGLGAESISYGLANQEDITMTYWNGTILGPPHSNHENRIYSLTIVCDETYPDKPPKVRFITKINLPCVDSQGNVIVSNFETLKNWKRSYTMETVLLELRKTMALAANKKLPQPVENSTY
;
A
#
# COMPACT_ATOMS: atom_id res chain seq x y z
N MET A 1 -11.44 11.88 -24.61
CA MET A 1 -10.97 12.39 -23.32
C MET A 1 -9.53 11.99 -23.09
N SER A 2 -8.68 12.93 -22.79
CA SER A 2 -7.26 12.65 -22.54
C SER A 2 -7.08 12.08 -21.14
N LYS A 3 -6.18 11.13 -21.00
CA LYS A 3 -5.80 10.55 -19.72
C LYS A 3 -4.62 11.32 -19.14
N VAL A 4 -4.56 11.45 -17.83
CA VAL A 4 -3.40 12.04 -17.16
C VAL A 4 -2.20 11.10 -17.37
N PRO A 5 -1.08 11.57 -17.92
CA PRO A 5 0.10 10.74 -18.10
C PRO A 5 0.64 10.20 -16.77
N ARG A 6 1.29 9.03 -16.83
CA ARG A 6 1.88 8.36 -15.68
C ARG A 6 2.75 9.30 -14.84
N ASN A 7 3.65 10.03 -15.47
CA ASN A 7 4.60 10.88 -14.74
C ASN A 7 3.90 12.01 -13.98
N PHE A 8 2.87 12.60 -14.56
CA PHE A 8 2.11 13.65 -13.85
C PHE A 8 1.35 13.08 -12.67
N LYS A 9 0.75 11.90 -12.84
CA LYS A 9 0.03 11.26 -11.73
C LYS A 9 0.98 10.91 -10.60
N LEU A 10 2.15 10.36 -10.90
CA LEU A 10 3.14 10.01 -9.88
C LEU A 10 3.70 11.26 -9.20
N LEU A 11 3.90 12.36 -9.93
CA LEU A 11 4.33 13.62 -9.33
C LEU A 11 3.28 14.18 -8.38
N GLU A 12 2.01 14.10 -8.73
CA GLU A 12 0.92 14.52 -7.84
C GLU A 12 0.92 13.69 -6.56
N GLU A 13 1.09 12.37 -6.67
CA GLU A 13 1.12 11.49 -5.51
C GLU A 13 2.35 11.78 -4.65
N LEU A 14 3.52 11.99 -5.26
CA LEU A 14 4.74 12.32 -4.54
C LEU A 14 4.59 13.62 -3.76
N GLU A 15 4.08 14.64 -4.40
CA GLU A 15 3.85 15.94 -3.78
C GLU A 15 2.89 15.84 -2.60
N LYS A 16 1.80 15.12 -2.77
CA LYS A 16 0.83 14.90 -1.69
C LYS A 16 1.46 14.16 -0.52
N GLY A 17 2.26 13.13 -0.81
CA GLY A 17 2.94 12.36 0.22
C GLY A 17 3.98 13.20 0.99
N GLU A 18 4.77 14.00 0.29
CA GLU A 18 5.78 14.86 0.89
C GLU A 18 5.18 15.95 1.77
N LYS A 19 4.05 16.51 1.36
CA LYS A 19 3.36 17.55 2.11
C LYS A 19 2.52 17.02 3.26
N GLY A 20 2.39 15.71 3.39
CA GLY A 20 1.56 15.11 4.44
C GLY A 20 0.08 15.43 4.30
N LEU A 21 -0.40 15.63 3.10
CA LEU A 21 -1.79 15.99 2.83
C LEU A 21 -2.74 14.80 2.84
N GLY A 22 -2.21 13.60 3.03
CA GLY A 22 -3.02 12.38 3.07
C GLY A 22 -3.45 12.01 4.48
N ALA A 23 -3.92 10.76 4.64
CA ALA A 23 -4.34 10.23 5.93
C ALA A 23 -3.13 10.06 6.86
N GLU A 24 -3.34 10.35 8.15
CA GLU A 24 -2.28 10.30 9.16
C GLU A 24 -1.83 8.87 9.48
N SER A 25 -2.67 7.88 9.22
CA SER A 25 -2.40 6.48 9.56
C SER A 25 -1.58 5.74 8.50
N ILE A 26 -1.27 6.38 7.40
CA ILE A 26 -0.44 5.81 6.34
C ILE A 26 0.54 6.87 5.84
N SER A 27 1.64 6.40 5.25
CA SER A 27 2.57 7.28 4.56
C SER A 27 3.19 6.55 3.37
N TYR A 28 3.70 7.29 2.41
CA TYR A 28 4.39 6.74 1.26
C TYR A 28 5.33 7.79 0.65
N GLY A 29 6.37 7.31 -0.01
CA GLY A 29 7.36 8.16 -0.67
C GLY A 29 8.27 7.32 -1.55
N LEU A 30 9.11 7.98 -2.33
CA LEU A 30 10.07 7.28 -3.20
C LEU A 30 11.06 6.47 -2.36
N ALA A 31 11.35 5.24 -2.79
CA ALA A 31 12.36 4.40 -2.16
C ALA A 31 13.75 5.00 -2.33
N ASN A 32 13.99 5.66 -3.47
CA ASN A 32 15.22 6.37 -3.75
C ASN A 32 14.87 7.76 -4.31
N GLN A 33 15.31 8.82 -3.62
CA GLN A 33 15.02 10.19 -4.02
C GLN A 33 15.58 10.55 -5.40
N GLU A 34 16.56 9.78 -5.88
CA GLU A 34 17.15 9.99 -7.19
C GLU A 34 16.46 9.21 -8.31
N ASP A 35 15.42 8.43 -7.99
CA ASP A 35 14.66 7.67 -8.99
C ASP A 35 13.78 8.59 -9.82
N ILE A 36 14.30 9.02 -10.97
CA ILE A 36 13.56 9.89 -11.88
C ILE A 36 12.41 9.17 -12.58
N THR A 37 12.41 7.84 -12.58
CA THR A 37 11.33 7.06 -13.18
C THR A 37 10.13 6.92 -12.22
N MET A 38 10.32 7.23 -10.96
CA MET A 38 9.31 7.10 -9.91
C MET A 38 8.65 5.72 -9.88
N THR A 39 9.46 4.68 -10.05
CA THR A 39 8.99 3.29 -10.12
C THR A 39 8.88 2.65 -8.75
N TYR A 40 9.88 2.84 -7.88
CA TYR A 40 9.96 2.16 -6.59
C TYR A 40 9.60 3.08 -5.44
N TRP A 41 8.64 2.65 -4.63
CA TRP A 41 8.10 3.43 -3.52
C TRP A 41 8.11 2.62 -2.23
N ASN A 42 8.20 3.32 -1.10
CA ASN A 42 7.98 2.74 0.21
C ASN A 42 6.63 3.19 0.73
N GLY A 43 5.93 2.28 1.41
CA GLY A 43 4.69 2.60 2.08
C GLY A 43 4.76 2.17 3.54
N THR A 44 3.98 2.83 4.39
CA THR A 44 3.87 2.51 5.81
C THR A 44 2.42 2.56 6.22
N ILE A 45 2.00 1.57 7.01
CA ILE A 45 0.65 1.52 7.57
C ILE A 45 0.77 1.37 9.09
N LEU A 46 0.06 2.21 9.83
CA LEU A 46 -0.12 2.04 11.26
C LEU A 46 -1.31 1.12 11.47
N GLY A 47 -1.13 0.01 12.19
CA GLY A 47 -2.19 -0.95 12.46
C GLY A 47 -3.39 -0.29 13.13
N PRO A 48 -4.62 -0.63 12.74
CA PRO A 48 -5.81 0.01 13.28
C PRO A 48 -6.06 -0.38 14.73
N PRO A 49 -6.69 0.50 15.52
CA PRO A 49 -7.04 0.20 16.90
C PRO A 49 -8.07 -0.94 16.99
N HIS A 50 -8.14 -1.58 18.12
CA HIS A 50 -9.07 -2.70 18.40
C HIS A 50 -8.86 -3.91 17.49
N SER A 51 -7.63 -4.11 17.03
CA SER A 51 -7.23 -5.28 16.25
C SER A 51 -5.92 -5.82 16.77
N ASN A 52 -5.56 -7.04 16.36
CA ASN A 52 -4.26 -7.60 16.70
C ASN A 52 -3.11 -6.89 15.95
N HIS A 53 -3.43 -5.99 15.06
CA HIS A 53 -2.48 -5.14 14.34
C HIS A 53 -2.20 -3.83 15.07
N GLU A 54 -2.96 -3.53 16.13
CA GLU A 54 -2.89 -2.26 16.85
C GLU A 54 -1.48 -1.95 17.32
N ASN A 55 -1.08 -0.70 17.14
CA ASN A 55 0.23 -0.17 17.53
C ASN A 55 1.42 -0.76 16.77
N ARG A 56 1.16 -1.56 15.73
CA ARG A 56 2.22 -2.08 14.87
C ARG A 56 2.40 -1.19 13.65
N ILE A 57 3.66 -1.06 13.21
CA ILE A 57 3.99 -0.32 12.01
C ILE A 57 4.39 -1.32 10.92
N TYR A 58 3.67 -1.31 9.80
CA TYR A 58 3.91 -2.21 8.68
C TYR A 58 4.59 -1.45 7.55
N SER A 59 5.73 -1.97 7.09
CA SER A 59 6.45 -1.42 5.94
C SER A 59 6.16 -2.23 4.70
N LEU A 60 5.97 -1.54 3.58
CA LEU A 60 5.64 -2.15 2.29
C LEU A 60 6.53 -1.57 1.20
N THR A 61 6.73 -2.34 0.13
CA THR A 61 7.24 -1.84 -1.13
C THR A 61 6.11 -1.75 -2.14
N ILE A 62 6.12 -0.70 -2.93
CA ILE A 62 5.13 -0.46 -3.98
C ILE A 62 5.89 -0.21 -5.27
N VAL A 63 5.57 -0.96 -6.32
CA VAL A 63 6.22 -0.80 -7.63
C VAL A 63 5.19 -0.30 -8.62
N CYS A 64 5.40 0.91 -9.12
CA CYS A 64 4.58 1.53 -10.15
C CYS A 64 5.34 1.44 -11.48
N ASP A 65 5.13 0.33 -12.21
CA ASP A 65 5.83 0.13 -13.47
C ASP A 65 5.27 1.01 -14.61
N GLU A 66 5.73 0.77 -15.82
CA GLU A 66 5.32 1.58 -16.99
C GLU A 66 3.82 1.53 -17.27
N THR A 67 3.12 0.51 -16.79
CA THR A 67 1.68 0.36 -17.02
C THR A 67 0.82 1.11 -16.00
N TYR A 68 1.41 1.59 -14.90
CA TYR A 68 0.70 2.42 -13.93
C TYR A 68 0.35 3.78 -14.54
N PRO A 69 -0.83 4.34 -14.31
CA PRO A 69 -1.95 3.87 -13.49
C PRO A 69 -3.02 3.08 -14.26
N ASP A 70 -2.76 2.70 -15.50
CA ASP A 70 -3.72 1.89 -16.27
C ASP A 70 -3.90 0.52 -15.62
N LYS A 71 -2.81 -0.02 -15.04
CA LYS A 71 -2.83 -1.24 -14.25
C LYS A 71 -2.40 -0.92 -12.82
N PRO A 72 -2.79 -1.76 -11.84
CA PRO A 72 -2.46 -1.50 -10.45
C PRO A 72 -0.96 -1.60 -10.18
N PRO A 73 -0.48 -0.95 -9.11
CA PRO A 73 0.89 -1.15 -8.67
C PRO A 73 1.06 -2.55 -8.08
N LYS A 74 2.28 -3.02 -8.00
CA LYS A 74 2.62 -4.25 -7.30
C LYS A 74 2.93 -3.89 -5.85
N VAL A 75 2.29 -4.56 -4.91
CA VAL A 75 2.38 -4.23 -3.49
C VAL A 75 2.85 -5.45 -2.71
N ARG A 76 3.86 -5.26 -1.87
CA ARG A 76 4.41 -6.32 -1.05
C ARG A 76 4.71 -5.81 0.35
N PHE A 77 4.28 -6.57 1.36
CA PHE A 77 4.66 -6.30 2.74
C PHE A 77 6.11 -6.72 2.98
N ILE A 78 6.87 -5.89 3.65
CA ILE A 78 8.20 -6.22 4.17
C ILE A 78 8.03 -6.77 5.59
N THR A 79 7.24 -6.10 6.41
CA THR A 79 6.87 -6.55 7.75
C THR A 79 5.90 -7.73 7.64
N LYS A 80 6.16 -8.81 8.36
CA LYS A 80 5.27 -9.98 8.35
C LYS A 80 3.90 -9.64 8.89
N ILE A 81 2.87 -10.14 8.22
CA ILE A 81 1.48 -9.93 8.58
C ILE A 81 0.67 -11.19 8.25
N ASN A 82 -0.33 -11.47 9.05
CA ASN A 82 -1.30 -12.53 8.75
C ASN A 82 -2.59 -11.89 8.27
N LEU A 83 -2.81 -11.89 6.98
CA LEU A 83 -4.03 -11.43 6.32
C LEU A 83 -4.36 -12.35 5.15
N PRO A 84 -5.65 -12.63 4.88
CA PRO A 84 -6.04 -13.51 3.78
C PRO A 84 -5.59 -13.01 2.40
N CYS A 85 -5.39 -11.70 2.21
CA CYS A 85 -4.97 -11.14 0.95
C CYS A 85 -3.45 -11.07 0.78
N VAL A 86 -2.68 -11.58 1.74
CA VAL A 86 -1.21 -11.56 1.70
C VAL A 86 -0.69 -12.98 1.69
N ASP A 87 0.22 -13.29 0.74
CA ASP A 87 0.78 -14.63 0.62
C ASP A 87 1.95 -14.85 1.60
N SER A 88 2.55 -16.04 1.53
CA SER A 88 3.63 -16.43 2.44
C SER A 88 4.93 -15.64 2.23
N GLN A 89 5.02 -14.86 1.18
CA GLN A 89 6.19 -14.04 0.87
C GLN A 89 5.92 -12.54 1.00
N GLY A 90 4.72 -12.18 1.49
CA GLY A 90 4.35 -10.80 1.71
C GLY A 90 3.64 -10.11 0.53
N ASN A 91 3.49 -10.80 -0.59
CA ASN A 91 2.82 -10.20 -1.75
C ASN A 91 1.33 -10.05 -1.49
N VAL A 92 0.77 -8.90 -1.86
CA VAL A 92 -0.67 -8.71 -1.82
C VAL A 92 -1.27 -9.41 -3.04
N ILE A 93 -2.15 -10.38 -2.77
CA ILE A 93 -2.76 -11.21 -3.81
C ILE A 93 -3.88 -10.41 -4.48
N VAL A 94 -3.69 -10.05 -5.75
CA VAL A 94 -4.65 -9.20 -6.50
C VAL A 94 -6.06 -9.77 -6.45
N SER A 95 -6.21 -11.08 -6.68
CA SER A 95 -7.53 -11.71 -6.70
C SER A 95 -8.25 -11.72 -5.35
N ASN A 96 -7.51 -11.50 -4.26
CA ASN A 96 -8.06 -11.51 -2.90
C ASN A 96 -8.20 -10.10 -2.30
N PHE A 97 -7.87 -9.08 -3.07
CA PHE A 97 -7.93 -7.69 -2.59
C PHE A 97 -8.64 -6.83 -3.63
N GLU A 98 -9.86 -6.45 -3.31
CA GLU A 98 -10.79 -5.77 -4.23
C GLU A 98 -10.19 -4.55 -4.93
N THR A 99 -9.45 -3.72 -4.19
CA THR A 99 -8.87 -2.49 -4.72
C THR A 99 -7.92 -2.76 -5.90
N LEU A 100 -7.13 -3.83 -5.82
CA LEU A 100 -6.22 -4.21 -6.90
C LEU A 100 -6.93 -5.03 -7.96
N LYS A 101 -7.88 -5.89 -7.57
CA LYS A 101 -8.63 -6.74 -8.48
C LYS A 101 -9.47 -5.92 -9.45
N ASN A 102 -10.14 -4.88 -8.95
CA ASN A 102 -10.98 -3.98 -9.73
C ASN A 102 -10.37 -2.58 -9.75
N TRP A 103 -9.10 -2.52 -10.08
CA TRP A 103 -8.32 -1.30 -10.11
C TRP A 103 -8.95 -0.25 -11.03
N LYS A 104 -8.96 0.98 -10.57
CA LYS A 104 -9.41 2.12 -11.36
C LYS A 104 -8.26 3.12 -11.49
N ARG A 105 -8.16 3.74 -12.66
CA ARG A 105 -7.13 4.73 -12.94
C ARG A 105 -7.16 5.92 -11.95
N SER A 106 -8.32 6.18 -11.35
CA SER A 106 -8.48 7.23 -10.33
C SER A 106 -7.91 6.85 -8.97
N TYR A 107 -7.61 5.56 -8.72
CA TYR A 107 -7.02 5.13 -7.46
C TYR A 107 -5.55 5.55 -7.38
N THR A 108 -5.05 5.65 -6.15
CA THR A 108 -3.69 6.06 -5.85
C THR A 108 -3.04 5.06 -4.89
N MET A 109 -1.75 5.25 -4.61
CA MET A 109 -1.06 4.46 -3.58
C MET A 109 -1.71 4.69 -2.21
N GLU A 110 -2.15 5.93 -1.92
CA GLU A 110 -2.91 6.22 -0.69
C GLU A 110 -4.16 5.35 -0.61
N THR A 111 -4.91 5.23 -1.72
CA THR A 111 -6.09 4.36 -1.79
C THR A 111 -5.74 2.94 -1.38
N VAL A 112 -4.67 2.38 -1.93
CA VAL A 112 -4.23 1.02 -1.63
C VAL A 112 -3.90 0.86 -0.15
N LEU A 113 -3.10 1.77 0.40
CA LEU A 113 -2.68 1.69 1.80
C LEU A 113 -3.86 1.82 2.76
N LEU A 114 -4.77 2.74 2.49
CA LEU A 114 -5.98 2.92 3.31
C LEU A 114 -6.90 1.71 3.24
N GLU A 115 -7.08 1.12 2.06
CA GLU A 115 -7.91 -0.07 1.91
C GLU A 115 -7.29 -1.29 2.59
N LEU A 116 -5.97 -1.43 2.56
CA LEU A 116 -5.28 -2.48 3.31
C LEU A 116 -5.52 -2.31 4.81
N ARG A 117 -5.43 -1.08 5.31
CA ARG A 117 -5.70 -0.80 6.72
C ARG A 117 -7.14 -1.14 7.11
N LYS A 118 -8.10 -0.81 6.26
CA LYS A 118 -9.51 -1.20 6.46
C LYS A 118 -9.67 -2.72 6.49
N THR A 119 -8.93 -3.42 5.64
CA THR A 119 -8.95 -4.89 5.60
C THR A 119 -8.46 -5.48 6.92
N MET A 120 -7.43 -4.89 7.54
CA MET A 120 -6.95 -5.30 8.86
C MET A 120 -8.04 -5.16 9.93
N ALA A 121 -8.89 -4.15 9.81
CA ALA A 121 -9.92 -3.83 10.80
C ALA A 121 -11.23 -4.63 10.61
N LEU A 122 -11.37 -5.36 9.51
CA LEU A 122 -12.58 -6.15 9.25
C LEU A 122 -12.79 -7.19 10.36
N ALA A 123 -14.07 -7.46 10.68
CA ALA A 123 -14.44 -8.41 11.74
C ALA A 123 -13.79 -9.78 11.55
N ALA A 124 -13.64 -10.24 10.29
CA ALA A 124 -13.00 -11.52 10.00
C ALA A 124 -11.49 -11.51 10.22
N ASN A 125 -10.85 -10.35 10.22
CA ASN A 125 -9.38 -10.22 10.20
C ASN A 125 -8.79 -9.62 11.48
N LYS A 126 -9.53 -8.79 12.20
CA LYS A 126 -8.98 -8.01 13.32
C LYS A 126 -8.45 -8.85 14.47
N LYS A 127 -8.90 -10.08 14.60
CA LYS A 127 -8.48 -11.00 15.68
C LYS A 127 -7.60 -12.14 15.19
N LEU A 128 -7.16 -12.13 13.93
CA LEU A 128 -6.25 -13.15 13.44
C LEU A 128 -4.91 -13.06 14.20
N PRO A 129 -4.37 -14.22 14.65
CA PRO A 129 -3.06 -14.22 15.29
C PRO A 129 -2.02 -13.61 14.38
N GLN A 130 -1.17 -12.73 14.90
CA GLN A 130 -0.15 -12.05 14.13
C GLN A 130 1.25 -12.58 14.43
N PRO A 131 2.18 -12.52 13.47
CA PRO A 131 3.58 -12.85 13.71
C PRO A 131 4.16 -11.97 14.82
N VAL A 132 5.34 -12.34 15.32
CA VAL A 132 6.06 -11.50 16.28
C VAL A 132 6.24 -10.11 15.70
N GLU A 133 5.98 -9.09 16.50
CA GLU A 133 6.12 -7.69 16.07
C GLU A 133 7.51 -7.42 15.50
N ASN A 134 7.56 -6.67 14.40
CA ASN A 134 8.77 -6.32 13.66
C ASN A 134 9.46 -7.48 12.93
N SER A 135 8.86 -8.68 12.90
CA SER A 135 9.41 -9.75 12.06
C SER A 135 9.18 -9.42 10.58
N THR A 136 10.07 -9.91 9.74
CA THR A 136 10.04 -9.63 8.29
C THR A 136 10.05 -10.93 7.48
N TYR A 137 9.64 -10.80 6.26
CA TYR A 137 9.71 -11.92 5.30
C TYR A 137 11.14 -12.20 4.91
#